data_8d51d48479fbea56360ac2924e9af679
#
_entry.id   8d51d48479fbea56360ac2924e9af679
#
_cell.length_a   1.000
_cell.length_b   1.000
_cell.length_c   1.000
_cell.angle_alpha   90.00
_cell.angle_beta   90.00
_cell.angle_gamma   90.00
#
_symmetry.space_group_name_H-M   'P 1'
#
loop_
_entity.id
_entity.type
_entity.pdbx_description
1 polymer ?
#
loop_
_entity_poly.entity_id
_entity_poly.type
_entity_poly.pdbx_seq_one_letter_code
_entity_poly.pdbx_strand_id
1 'polypeptide(L)'
;MQLIISDDMKGITPVIAIILLLMITISLVGFAFVWFTRMTEGLTNQTSESLNQQMLVQRTKVTIDNFDEANGILVIRNTGSVNLDGAKVKVYVNTTGLISDCSLSNSIAPGETATCTSNGLKTCTGTIVVTSIGTGDSKSC
;
A
#
# COMPACT_ATOMS: atom_id res chain seq x y z
N MET A 1 -77.73 21.20 27.99
CA MET A 1 -76.60 20.63 28.73
C MET A 1 -75.38 20.80 27.82
N GLN A 2 -74.66 21.92 28.00
CA GLN A 2 -73.53 22.28 27.14
C GLN A 2 -72.26 21.76 27.79
N LEU A 3 -71.58 20.81 27.11
CA LEU A 3 -70.30 20.27 27.52
C LEU A 3 -69.23 21.34 27.33
N ILE A 4 -68.75 21.88 28.42
CA ILE A 4 -67.52 22.72 28.43
C ILE A 4 -66.37 21.76 28.26
N ILE A 5 -65.92 21.61 27.04
CA ILE A 5 -64.64 20.92 26.75
C ILE A 5 -63.55 21.94 27.08
N SER A 6 -62.84 21.65 28.15
CA SER A 6 -61.77 22.50 28.67
C SER A 6 -60.65 22.69 27.62
N ASP A 7 -60.42 23.97 27.29
CA ASP A 7 -59.43 24.46 26.36
C ASP A 7 -57.98 24.44 26.91
N ASP A 8 -57.82 23.84 28.12
CA ASP A 8 -56.54 23.86 28.85
C ASP A 8 -55.47 22.89 28.33
N MET A 9 -55.81 22.01 27.39
CA MET A 9 -54.80 21.04 26.85
C MET A 9 -54.04 21.57 25.62
N LYS A 10 -54.36 22.73 25.10
CA LYS A 10 -53.71 23.25 23.88
C LYS A 10 -52.30 23.76 24.09
N GLY A 11 -51.88 24.06 25.33
CA GLY A 11 -50.55 24.59 25.63
C GLY A 11 -49.51 23.52 25.93
N ILE A 12 -49.92 22.33 26.40
CA ILE A 12 -49.00 21.26 26.83
C ILE A 12 -48.51 20.45 25.64
N THR A 13 -49.32 20.21 24.63
CA THR A 13 -49.02 19.42 23.46
C THR A 13 -47.84 19.99 22.61
N PRO A 14 -47.78 21.29 22.31
CA PRO A 14 -46.68 21.89 21.60
C PRO A 14 -45.35 21.79 22.35
N VAL A 15 -45.36 21.94 23.68
CA VAL A 15 -44.16 21.90 24.52
C VAL A 15 -43.58 20.46 24.54
N ILE A 16 -44.43 19.47 24.70
CA ILE A 16 -44.02 18.05 24.68
C ILE A 16 -43.43 17.70 23.30
N ALA A 17 -44.02 18.15 22.22
CA ALA A 17 -43.54 17.94 20.87
C ALA A 17 -42.12 18.52 20.66
N ILE A 18 -41.89 19.73 21.16
CA ILE A 18 -40.54 20.36 21.08
C ILE A 18 -39.50 19.57 21.89
N ILE A 19 -39.84 19.11 23.09
CA ILE A 19 -38.93 18.33 23.93
C ILE A 19 -38.59 16.97 23.26
N LEU A 20 -39.60 16.30 22.73
CA LEU A 20 -39.38 15.02 22.00
C LEU A 20 -38.51 15.22 20.77
N LEU A 21 -38.76 16.28 19.99
CA LEU A 21 -37.97 16.63 18.81
C LEU A 21 -36.52 16.91 19.19
N LEU A 22 -36.31 17.63 20.28
CA LEU A 22 -34.96 17.93 20.79
C LEU A 22 -34.23 16.70 21.26
N MET A 23 -34.90 15.76 21.94
CA MET A 23 -34.31 14.49 22.36
C MET A 23 -33.93 13.61 21.15
N ILE A 24 -34.78 13.56 20.13
CA ILE A 24 -34.48 12.80 18.91
C ILE A 24 -33.29 13.39 18.17
N THR A 25 -33.25 14.72 18.04
CA THR A 25 -32.13 15.38 17.34
C THR A 25 -30.78 15.18 18.04
N ILE A 26 -30.73 15.30 19.37
CA ILE A 26 -29.51 15.05 20.14
C ILE A 26 -29.10 13.57 20.00
N SER A 27 -30.03 12.64 20.05
CA SER A 27 -29.74 11.22 19.90
C SER A 27 -29.17 10.89 18.50
N LEU A 28 -29.74 11.47 17.44
CA LEU A 28 -29.27 11.28 16.09
C LEU A 28 -27.87 11.87 15.87
N VAL A 29 -27.61 13.08 16.41
CA VAL A 29 -26.31 13.73 16.33
C VAL A 29 -25.25 12.90 17.06
N GLY A 30 -25.58 12.42 18.28
CA GLY A 30 -24.66 11.56 19.05
C GLY A 30 -24.33 10.27 18.32
N PHE A 31 -25.34 9.60 17.76
CA PHE A 31 -25.14 8.38 16.97
C PHE A 31 -24.28 8.65 15.72
N ALA A 32 -24.59 9.70 14.96
CA ALA A 32 -23.83 10.06 13.78
C ALA A 32 -22.37 10.40 14.10
N PHE A 33 -22.12 11.08 15.21
CA PHE A 33 -20.77 11.40 15.66
C PHE A 33 -19.96 10.14 15.97
N VAL A 34 -20.52 9.20 16.76
CA VAL A 34 -19.83 7.94 17.08
C VAL A 34 -19.58 7.08 15.85
N TRP A 35 -20.53 7.03 14.93
CA TRP A 35 -20.40 6.30 13.67
C TRP A 35 -19.29 6.93 12.80
N PHE A 36 -19.27 8.24 12.68
CA PHE A 36 -18.28 8.96 11.90
C PHE A 36 -16.85 8.79 12.46
N THR A 37 -16.67 8.90 13.77
CA THR A 37 -15.36 8.71 14.39
C THR A 37 -14.81 7.30 14.15
N ARG A 38 -15.63 6.27 14.30
CA ARG A 38 -15.22 4.88 14.01
C ARG A 38 -14.86 4.67 12.55
N MET A 39 -15.61 5.27 11.63
CA MET A 39 -15.32 5.18 10.21
C MET A 39 -14.00 5.88 9.86
N THR A 40 -13.76 7.03 10.44
CA THR A 40 -12.53 7.81 10.20
C THR A 40 -11.29 7.09 10.70
N GLU A 41 -11.34 6.47 11.88
CA GLU A 41 -10.23 5.68 12.43
C GLU A 41 -9.87 4.50 11.52
N GLY A 42 -10.87 3.78 11.01
CA GLY A 42 -10.66 2.69 10.06
C GLY A 42 -10.02 3.13 8.74
N LEU A 43 -10.49 4.23 8.18
CA LEU A 43 -9.95 4.78 6.93
C LEU A 43 -8.53 5.32 7.08
N THR A 44 -8.22 5.99 8.20
CA THR A 44 -6.89 6.56 8.44
C THR A 44 -5.84 5.46 8.53
N ASN A 45 -6.12 4.35 9.20
CA ASN A 45 -5.19 3.24 9.33
C ASN A 45 -4.92 2.57 7.96
N GLN A 46 -5.95 2.30 7.18
CA GLN A 46 -5.80 1.70 5.84
C GLN A 46 -5.06 2.63 4.87
N THR A 47 -5.35 3.92 4.92
CA THR A 47 -4.70 4.91 4.05
C THR A 47 -3.22 5.05 4.39
N SER A 48 -2.85 5.07 5.66
CA SER A 48 -1.45 5.15 6.10
C SER A 48 -0.63 3.94 5.63
N GLU A 49 -1.20 2.73 5.73
CA GLU A 49 -0.52 1.51 5.28
C GLU A 49 -0.34 1.47 3.76
N SER A 50 -1.38 1.85 3.01
CA SER A 50 -1.32 1.93 1.55
C SER A 50 -0.34 2.99 1.06
N LEU A 51 -0.28 4.15 1.70
CA LEU A 51 0.67 5.21 1.36
C LEU A 51 2.10 4.79 1.66
N ASN A 52 2.35 4.10 2.78
CA ASN A 52 3.68 3.59 3.11
C ASN A 52 4.15 2.56 2.08
N GLN A 53 3.29 1.67 1.62
CA GLN A 53 3.62 0.71 0.57
C GLN A 53 3.92 1.41 -0.76
N GLN A 54 3.11 2.38 -1.16
CA GLN A 54 3.34 3.14 -2.39
C GLN A 54 4.64 3.96 -2.33
N MET A 55 4.94 4.56 -1.19
CA MET A 55 6.20 5.26 -0.98
C MET A 55 7.41 4.33 -1.04
N LEU A 56 7.31 3.12 -0.49
CA LEU A 56 8.36 2.12 -0.59
C LEU A 56 8.61 1.72 -2.05
N VAL A 57 7.56 1.47 -2.82
CA VAL A 57 7.66 1.13 -4.25
C VAL A 57 8.36 2.25 -5.04
N GLN A 58 8.02 3.51 -4.77
CA GLN A 58 8.66 4.65 -5.46
C GLN A 58 10.12 4.87 -5.03
N ARG A 59 10.47 4.52 -3.81
CA ARG A 59 11.81 4.69 -3.25
C ARG A 59 12.73 3.51 -3.52
N THR A 60 12.19 2.33 -3.78
CA THR A 60 12.96 1.15 -4.18
C THR A 60 13.00 1.06 -5.70
N LYS A 61 14.14 1.33 -6.29
CA LYS A 61 14.34 1.20 -7.73
C LYS A 61 15.61 0.42 -8.00
N VAL A 62 15.50 -0.63 -8.79
CA VAL A 62 16.63 -1.44 -9.24
C VAL A 62 16.79 -1.28 -10.74
N THR A 63 18.04 -1.18 -11.19
CA THR A 63 18.39 -1.15 -12.61
C THR A 63 19.50 -2.14 -12.89
N ILE A 64 19.52 -2.70 -14.09
CA ILE A 64 20.58 -3.57 -14.59
C ILE A 64 21.69 -2.67 -15.13
N ASP A 65 22.83 -2.69 -14.46
CA ASP A 65 23.99 -1.89 -14.84
C ASP A 65 24.78 -2.60 -15.95
N ASN A 66 25.12 -3.88 -15.73
CA ASN A 66 25.82 -4.70 -16.70
C ASN A 66 25.36 -6.15 -16.67
N PHE A 67 25.46 -6.80 -17.81
CA PHE A 67 25.22 -8.22 -17.96
C PHE A 67 26.29 -8.84 -18.86
N ASP A 68 26.97 -9.85 -18.34
CA ASP A 68 27.96 -10.66 -19.05
C ASP A 68 27.44 -12.10 -19.15
N GLU A 69 26.91 -12.43 -20.32
CA GLU A 69 26.37 -13.74 -20.61
C GLU A 69 27.45 -14.83 -20.58
N ALA A 70 28.64 -14.55 -21.11
CA ALA A 70 29.71 -15.54 -21.21
C ALA A 70 30.15 -16.05 -19.82
N ASN A 71 30.23 -15.17 -18.85
CA ASN A 71 30.60 -15.49 -17.48
C ASN A 71 29.38 -15.76 -16.57
N GLY A 72 28.16 -15.44 -17.02
CA GLY A 72 26.95 -15.54 -16.24
C GLY A 72 26.92 -14.55 -15.07
N ILE A 73 27.37 -13.32 -15.32
CA ILE A 73 27.47 -12.26 -14.31
C ILE A 73 26.45 -11.18 -14.61
N LEU A 74 25.64 -10.87 -13.63
CA LEU A 74 24.67 -9.79 -13.67
C LEU A 74 25.03 -8.77 -12.58
N VAL A 75 25.20 -7.52 -12.99
CA VAL A 75 25.45 -6.39 -12.09
C VAL A 75 24.20 -5.54 -12.03
N ILE A 76 23.63 -5.42 -10.84
CA ILE A 76 22.48 -4.58 -10.58
C ILE A 76 22.89 -3.39 -9.72
N ARG A 77 22.23 -2.27 -9.91
CA ARG A 77 22.43 -1.04 -9.14
C ARG A 77 21.15 -0.65 -8.44
N ASN A 78 21.25 -0.28 -7.18
CA ASN A 78 20.16 0.38 -6.46
C ASN A 78 20.11 1.86 -6.88
N THR A 79 19.17 2.22 -7.73
CA THR A 79 18.91 3.61 -8.13
C THR A 79 17.80 4.26 -7.32
N GLY A 80 17.30 3.57 -6.31
CA GLY A 80 16.34 4.08 -5.35
C GLY A 80 16.99 4.98 -4.28
N SER A 81 16.19 5.45 -3.35
CA SER A 81 16.61 6.30 -2.23
C SER A 81 16.67 5.59 -0.89
N VAL A 82 16.36 4.30 -0.84
CA VAL A 82 16.40 3.47 0.35
C VAL A 82 17.23 2.21 0.12
N ASN A 83 17.73 1.63 1.20
CA ASN A 83 18.44 0.36 1.13
C ASN A 83 17.53 -0.75 0.57
N LEU A 84 18.07 -1.50 -0.36
CA LEU A 84 17.41 -2.64 -0.98
C LEU A 84 17.82 -3.91 -0.24
N ASP A 85 16.84 -4.69 0.21
CA ASP A 85 17.08 -6.01 0.77
C ASP A 85 17.35 -6.99 -0.40
N GLY A 86 18.57 -7.51 -0.49
CA GLY A 86 18.97 -8.41 -1.55
C GLY A 86 18.14 -9.69 -1.62
N ALA A 87 17.61 -10.15 -0.49
CA ALA A 87 16.73 -11.32 -0.44
C ALA A 87 15.37 -11.09 -1.14
N LYS A 88 14.98 -9.84 -1.28
CA LYS A 88 13.73 -9.43 -1.97
C LYS A 88 13.92 -9.14 -3.45
N VAL A 89 15.15 -9.11 -3.92
CA VAL A 89 15.46 -8.97 -5.34
C VAL A 89 15.40 -10.35 -6.00
N LYS A 90 14.61 -10.46 -7.04
CA LYS A 90 14.45 -11.70 -7.81
C LYS A 90 14.89 -11.49 -9.24
N VAL A 91 15.63 -12.43 -9.76
CA VAL A 91 16.14 -12.44 -11.13
C VAL A 91 15.45 -13.53 -11.92
N TYR A 92 14.86 -13.18 -13.04
CA TYR A 92 14.20 -14.09 -13.96
C TYR A 92 14.92 -14.06 -15.31
N VAL A 93 15.06 -15.23 -15.91
CA VAL A 93 15.61 -15.40 -17.26
C VAL A 93 14.53 -15.94 -18.17
N ASN A 94 14.43 -15.37 -19.37
CA ASN A 94 13.43 -15.76 -20.38
C ASN A 94 11.99 -15.67 -19.85
N THR A 95 11.68 -14.69 -18.98
CA THR A 95 10.38 -14.40 -18.36
C THR A 95 9.80 -15.49 -17.44
N THR A 96 10.31 -16.70 -17.46
CA THR A 96 9.74 -17.85 -16.72
C THR A 96 10.71 -18.54 -15.77
N GLY A 97 12.01 -18.42 -15.99
CA GLY A 97 13.05 -19.06 -15.18
C GLY A 97 13.49 -18.18 -14.01
N LEU A 98 12.99 -18.43 -12.79
CA LEU A 98 13.54 -17.82 -11.59
C LEU A 98 14.94 -18.39 -11.30
N ILE A 99 15.94 -17.51 -11.21
CA ILE A 99 17.30 -17.91 -10.80
C ILE A 99 17.36 -17.86 -9.28
N SER A 100 17.34 -19.03 -8.67
CA SER A 100 17.35 -19.20 -7.21
C SER A 100 18.75 -19.15 -6.58
N ASP A 101 19.80 -19.39 -7.38
CA ASP A 101 21.19 -19.39 -6.97
C ASP A 101 21.90 -18.03 -7.07
N CYS A 102 21.15 -16.99 -7.44
CA CYS A 102 21.58 -15.60 -7.41
C CYS A 102 21.48 -15.06 -5.98
N SER A 103 22.51 -15.23 -5.19
CA SER A 103 22.58 -14.63 -3.87
C SER A 103 23.19 -13.22 -3.96
N LEU A 104 22.37 -12.24 -3.66
CA LEU A 104 22.81 -10.84 -3.54
C LEU A 104 23.17 -10.54 -2.08
N SER A 105 24.03 -9.55 -1.87
CA SER A 105 24.34 -9.06 -0.52
C SER A 105 23.07 -8.70 0.25
N ASN A 106 23.08 -8.88 1.55
CA ASN A 106 21.89 -8.69 2.41
C ASN A 106 21.28 -7.29 2.32
N SER A 107 22.10 -6.26 2.02
CA SER A 107 21.64 -4.88 1.88
C SER A 107 22.47 -4.19 0.82
N ILE A 108 21.79 -3.50 -0.10
CA ILE A 108 22.40 -2.72 -1.17
C ILE A 108 21.99 -1.25 -0.94
N ALA A 109 22.95 -0.41 -0.58
CA ALA A 109 22.70 1.00 -0.31
C ALA A 109 22.33 1.78 -1.61
N PRO A 110 21.68 2.94 -1.49
CA PRO A 110 21.43 3.81 -2.65
C PRO A 110 22.69 4.14 -3.43
N GLY A 111 22.65 3.93 -4.74
CA GLY A 111 23.81 4.11 -5.64
C GLY A 111 24.78 2.94 -5.68
N GLU A 112 24.69 1.98 -4.77
CA GLU A 112 25.58 0.83 -4.69
C GLU A 112 25.19 -0.24 -5.72
N THR A 113 26.18 -1.04 -6.13
CA THR A 113 25.98 -2.17 -7.03
C THR A 113 26.13 -3.48 -6.30
N ALA A 114 25.37 -4.48 -6.73
CA ALA A 114 25.51 -5.85 -6.29
C ALA A 114 25.66 -6.78 -7.51
N THR A 115 26.51 -7.77 -7.37
CA THR A 115 26.81 -8.73 -8.42
C THR A 115 26.19 -10.07 -8.11
N CYS A 116 25.52 -10.63 -9.09
CA CYS A 116 24.99 -11.97 -9.07
C CYS A 116 25.72 -12.82 -10.10
N THR A 117 26.18 -14.00 -9.70
CA THR A 117 26.80 -14.97 -10.61
C THR A 117 26.01 -16.26 -10.57
N SER A 118 25.53 -16.69 -11.74
CA SER A 118 24.74 -17.92 -11.87
C SER A 118 24.97 -18.59 -13.23
N ASN A 119 24.98 -19.91 -13.24
CA ASN A 119 25.02 -20.66 -14.48
C ASN A 119 23.73 -20.50 -15.32
N GLY A 120 22.59 -20.26 -14.66
CA GLY A 120 21.35 -19.99 -15.35
C GLY A 120 21.37 -18.72 -16.21
N LEU A 121 22.25 -17.78 -15.92
CA LEU A 121 22.45 -16.56 -16.69
C LEU A 121 23.16 -16.81 -18.04
N LYS A 122 23.97 -17.87 -18.15
CA LYS A 122 24.68 -18.26 -19.38
C LYS A 122 23.77 -18.85 -20.46
N THR A 123 22.57 -19.23 -20.10
CA THR A 123 21.58 -19.83 -21.01
C THR A 123 20.49 -18.85 -21.42
N CYS A 124 20.74 -17.56 -21.28
CA CYS A 124 19.80 -16.54 -21.65
C CYS A 124 19.66 -16.46 -23.18
N THR A 125 18.44 -16.61 -23.68
CA THR A 125 18.13 -16.50 -25.13
C THR A 125 17.09 -15.43 -25.42
N GLY A 126 16.69 -14.65 -24.41
CA GLY A 126 15.64 -13.67 -24.53
C GLY A 126 15.86 -12.44 -23.66
N THR A 127 15.25 -12.42 -22.51
CA THR A 127 15.26 -11.24 -21.63
C THR A 127 15.56 -11.63 -20.19
N ILE A 128 16.41 -10.87 -19.55
CA ILE A 128 16.58 -10.90 -18.10
C ILE A 128 15.66 -9.85 -17.48
N VAL A 129 14.94 -10.23 -16.46
CA VAL A 129 14.08 -9.34 -15.69
C VAL A 129 14.53 -9.38 -14.23
N VAL A 130 14.87 -8.24 -13.68
CA VAL A 130 15.18 -8.08 -12.25
C VAL A 130 14.01 -7.38 -11.60
N THR A 131 13.45 -7.96 -10.56
CA THR A 131 12.34 -7.38 -9.80
C THR A 131 12.71 -7.19 -8.35
N SER A 132 12.26 -6.09 -7.78
CA SER A 132 12.27 -5.81 -6.34
C SER A 132 10.85 -5.44 -5.90
N ILE A 133 10.66 -4.97 -4.70
CA ILE A 133 9.35 -4.60 -4.13
C ILE A 133 8.63 -3.59 -5.04
N GLY A 134 7.87 -4.09 -6.02
CA GLY A 134 7.03 -3.28 -6.91
C GLY A 134 7.73 -2.56 -8.06
N THR A 135 9.04 -2.69 -8.22
CA THR A 135 9.80 -2.12 -9.34
C THR A 135 10.69 -3.18 -9.96
N GLY A 136 10.97 -3.04 -11.23
CA GLY A 136 11.86 -3.94 -11.94
C GLY A 136 12.49 -3.27 -13.14
N ASP A 137 13.53 -3.90 -13.66
CA ASP A 137 14.19 -3.53 -14.90
C ASP A 137 14.40 -4.78 -15.76
N SER A 138 14.49 -4.59 -17.06
CA SER A 138 14.66 -5.69 -18.00
C SER A 138 15.68 -5.34 -19.06
N LYS A 139 16.49 -6.32 -19.43
CA LYS A 139 17.52 -6.20 -20.47
C LYS A 139 17.50 -7.45 -21.35
N SER A 140 17.63 -7.24 -22.66
CA SER A 140 17.82 -8.35 -23.58
C SER A 140 19.23 -8.96 -23.42
N CYS A 141 19.31 -10.25 -23.55
CA CYS A 141 20.55 -11.03 -23.58
C CYS A 141 21.34 -10.84 -24.89
#